data_50be1da7285a12b61184ab7a05db5c43
#
_entry.id   50be1da7285a12b61184ab7a05db5c43
#
_cell.length_a   1.000
_cell.length_b   1.000
_cell.length_c   1.000
_cell.angle_alpha   90.00
_cell.angle_beta   90.00
_cell.angle_gamma   90.00
#
_symmetry.space_group_name_H-M   'P 1'
#
loop_
_entity.id
_entity.type
_entity.pdbx_description
1 polymer ?
#
loop_
_entity_poly.entity_id
_entity_poly.type
_entity_poly.pdbx_seq_one_letter_code
_entity_poly.pdbx_strand_id
1 'polypeptide(L)'
;MLLAAVSATSPCGEDLEYDADFLHLERAAQGQPERSMGDSILPAEPPDWRSIQQQSLDLLARSKDLRITHFLLQSTLALEGLPGLATSLELIDGLLRDYWADLHPRLDADDDNDPTVRINALAGLTSDTTIGLLREAILTRSRTFGPVSLRAALNAAGLQHFSGESLGSDHLAGALQDSDPEHLDAIRSALNAARSAAESIEKQVSEQVGSASGVDLTALKQPLRLALQVLGLSVSYTHLTLPTKRIV
;
A
#
# COMPACT_ATOMS: atom_id res chain seq x y z
N MET A 1 12.15 11.92 -8.37
CA MET A 1 12.41 11.66 -9.80
C MET A 1 11.14 11.38 -10.59
N LEU A 2 10.24 10.48 -10.15
CA LEU A 2 8.98 10.15 -10.86
C LEU A 2 7.94 11.29 -10.92
N LEU A 3 8.02 12.28 -10.02
CA LEU A 3 7.17 13.49 -10.07
C LEU A 3 7.67 14.55 -11.07
N ALA A 4 8.89 14.45 -11.58
CA ALA A 4 9.35 15.37 -12.61
C ALA A 4 8.59 15.13 -13.92
N ALA A 5 8.33 16.21 -14.67
CA ALA A 5 7.70 16.12 -15.99
C ALA A 5 8.50 15.20 -16.92
N VAL A 6 7.81 14.43 -17.78
CA VAL A 6 8.45 13.56 -18.77
C VAL A 6 9.18 14.42 -19.82
N SER A 7 8.52 15.49 -20.27
CA SER A 7 9.11 16.49 -21.16
C SER A 7 8.45 17.86 -20.96
N ALA A 8 9.08 18.91 -21.50
CA ALA A 8 8.52 20.26 -21.42
C ALA A 8 7.22 20.43 -22.23
N THR A 9 7.06 19.67 -23.32
CA THR A 9 5.90 19.75 -24.22
C THR A 9 4.80 18.75 -23.87
N SER A 10 5.13 17.67 -23.15
CA SER A 10 4.20 16.67 -22.69
C SER A 10 4.59 16.24 -21.27
N PRO A 11 4.14 16.97 -20.24
CA PRO A 11 4.56 16.72 -18.86
C PRO A 11 4.24 15.31 -18.36
N CYS A 12 3.09 14.75 -18.79
CA CYS A 12 2.66 13.39 -18.44
C CYS A 12 3.10 12.31 -19.43
N GLY A 13 3.77 12.68 -20.53
CA GLY A 13 4.20 11.71 -21.54
C GLY A 13 3.06 11.19 -22.41
N GLU A 14 3.28 10.00 -22.98
CA GLU A 14 2.34 9.34 -23.88
C GLU A 14 1.29 8.52 -23.11
N ASP A 15 0.13 8.31 -23.73
CA ASP A 15 -0.83 7.32 -23.23
C ASP A 15 -0.33 5.92 -23.59
N LEU A 16 -0.21 5.06 -22.57
CA LEU A 16 0.33 3.70 -22.71
C LEU A 16 -0.77 2.63 -22.77
N GLU A 17 -2.03 2.97 -23.00
CA GLU A 17 -3.15 2.02 -22.97
C GLU A 17 -2.92 0.79 -23.86
N TYR A 18 -2.32 0.99 -25.02
CA TYR A 18 -2.03 -0.10 -25.98
C TYR A 18 -0.54 -0.42 -26.10
N ASP A 19 0.28 0.08 -25.16
CA ASP A 19 1.71 -0.18 -25.15
C ASP A 19 1.99 -1.64 -24.76
N ALA A 20 2.90 -2.30 -25.48
CA ALA A 20 3.20 -3.71 -25.27
C ALA A 20 3.79 -4.00 -23.89
N ASP A 21 4.60 -3.09 -23.34
CA ASP A 21 5.21 -3.23 -22.02
C ASP A 21 4.16 -3.07 -20.93
N PHE A 22 3.19 -2.15 -21.10
CA PHE A 22 2.07 -1.99 -20.18
C PHE A 22 1.18 -3.25 -20.16
N LEU A 23 0.80 -3.77 -21.33
CA LEU A 23 0.04 -5.01 -21.43
C LEU A 23 0.81 -6.23 -20.89
N HIS A 24 2.13 -6.21 -20.97
CA HIS A 24 2.97 -7.23 -20.35
C HIS A 24 2.95 -7.12 -18.82
N LEU A 25 3.06 -5.90 -18.27
CA LEU A 25 2.97 -5.63 -16.83
C LEU A 25 1.64 -6.13 -16.25
N GLU A 26 0.52 -5.81 -16.90
CA GLU A 26 -0.83 -6.24 -16.47
C GLU A 26 -0.93 -7.77 -16.37
N ARG A 27 -0.40 -8.49 -17.37
CA ARG A 27 -0.39 -9.95 -17.36
C ARG A 27 0.55 -10.52 -16.30
N ALA A 28 1.75 -9.96 -16.17
CA ALA A 28 2.74 -10.40 -15.20
C ALA A 28 2.25 -10.21 -13.74
N ALA A 29 1.49 -9.16 -13.48
CA ALA A 29 0.94 -8.85 -12.16
C ALA A 29 -0.16 -9.83 -11.70
N GLN A 30 -0.70 -10.66 -12.59
CA GLN A 30 -1.69 -11.69 -12.22
C GLN A 30 -1.05 -12.92 -11.57
N GLY A 31 0.29 -13.10 -11.71
CA GLY A 31 0.96 -14.34 -11.30
C GLY A 31 0.52 -15.54 -12.13
N GLN A 32 0.73 -16.73 -11.59
CA GLN A 32 0.29 -17.98 -12.21
C GLN A 32 -0.87 -18.57 -11.40
N PRO A 33 -2.04 -18.76 -11.98
CA PRO A 33 -3.13 -19.44 -11.29
C PRO A 33 -2.79 -20.93 -11.07
N GLU A 34 -3.44 -21.53 -10.07
CA GLU A 34 -3.39 -22.98 -9.88
C GLU A 34 -3.81 -23.70 -11.18
N ARG A 35 -3.04 -24.71 -11.56
CA ARG A 35 -3.27 -25.48 -12.79
C ARG A 35 -3.26 -26.97 -12.53
N SER A 36 -4.25 -27.67 -13.08
CA SER A 36 -4.27 -29.14 -13.14
C SER A 36 -3.41 -29.61 -14.30
N MET A 37 -2.48 -30.53 -14.05
CA MET A 37 -1.61 -31.12 -15.06
C MET A 37 -1.65 -32.64 -14.91
N GLY A 38 -2.62 -33.29 -15.55
CA GLY A 38 -2.93 -34.70 -15.33
C GLY A 38 -3.44 -34.95 -13.90
N ASP A 39 -2.82 -35.85 -13.19
CA ASP A 39 -3.13 -36.20 -11.78
C ASP A 39 -2.44 -35.27 -10.77
N SER A 40 -1.66 -34.28 -11.22
CA SER A 40 -0.94 -33.35 -10.38
C SER A 40 -1.59 -31.97 -10.42
N ILE A 41 -1.63 -31.29 -9.26
CA ILE A 41 -2.03 -29.89 -9.14
C ILE A 41 -0.76 -29.06 -8.97
N LEU A 42 -0.52 -28.14 -9.91
CA LEU A 42 0.50 -27.11 -9.75
C LEU A 42 -0.11 -25.96 -8.95
N PRO A 43 0.47 -25.60 -7.78
CA PRO A 43 -0.07 -24.52 -6.97
C PRO A 43 0.03 -23.16 -7.68
N ALA A 44 -0.81 -22.21 -7.27
CA ALA A 44 -0.70 -20.84 -7.73
C ALA A 44 0.66 -20.25 -7.32
N GLU A 45 1.28 -19.51 -8.23
CA GLU A 45 2.52 -18.78 -7.96
C GLU A 45 2.23 -17.27 -7.93
N PRO A 46 2.68 -16.56 -6.88
CA PRO A 46 2.52 -15.11 -6.81
C PRO A 46 3.32 -14.43 -7.93
N PRO A 47 2.99 -13.15 -8.25
CA PRO A 47 3.77 -12.36 -9.19
C PRO A 47 5.23 -12.21 -8.74
N ASP A 48 6.15 -12.09 -9.69
CA ASP A 48 7.52 -11.63 -9.40
C ASP A 48 7.50 -10.13 -9.10
N TRP A 49 7.36 -9.78 -7.83
CA TRP A 49 7.23 -8.40 -7.38
C TRP A 49 8.43 -7.52 -7.77
N ARG A 50 9.64 -8.08 -7.88
CA ARG A 50 10.83 -7.31 -8.32
C ARG A 50 10.71 -6.93 -9.79
N SER A 51 10.28 -7.86 -10.62
CA SER A 51 10.02 -7.60 -12.04
C SER A 51 8.89 -6.59 -12.22
N ILE A 52 7.79 -6.71 -11.45
CA ILE A 52 6.68 -5.77 -11.46
C ILE A 52 7.14 -4.36 -11.06
N GLN A 53 7.93 -4.24 -10.00
CA GLN A 53 8.47 -2.94 -9.56
C GLN A 53 9.30 -2.29 -10.66
N GLN A 54 10.23 -3.02 -11.27
CA GLN A 54 11.09 -2.48 -12.32
C GLN A 54 10.30 -2.04 -13.54
N GLN A 55 9.39 -2.87 -14.04
CA GLN A 55 8.53 -2.55 -15.18
C GLN A 55 7.66 -1.31 -14.89
N SER A 56 7.08 -1.22 -13.69
CA SER A 56 6.28 -0.07 -13.26
C SER A 56 7.11 1.22 -13.24
N LEU A 57 8.35 1.17 -12.73
CA LEU A 57 9.26 2.31 -12.71
C LEU A 57 9.64 2.77 -14.13
N ASP A 58 9.95 1.82 -15.02
CA ASP A 58 10.32 2.10 -16.42
C ASP A 58 9.17 2.76 -17.18
N LEU A 59 7.93 2.26 -16.98
CA LEU A 59 6.73 2.84 -17.59
C LEU A 59 6.40 4.22 -17.01
N LEU A 60 6.49 4.41 -15.69
CA LEU A 60 6.25 5.71 -15.04
C LEU A 60 7.31 6.77 -15.37
N ALA A 61 8.49 6.37 -15.83
CA ALA A 61 9.48 7.28 -16.38
C ALA A 61 9.05 7.84 -17.76
N ARG A 62 8.26 7.08 -18.53
CA ARG A 62 7.75 7.43 -19.86
C ARG A 62 6.38 8.10 -19.83
N SER A 63 5.57 7.79 -18.79
CA SER A 63 4.19 8.27 -18.69
C SER A 63 3.78 8.47 -17.24
N LYS A 64 3.04 9.54 -16.94
CA LYS A 64 2.36 9.71 -15.65
C LYS A 64 0.97 9.09 -15.77
N ASP A 65 0.85 7.83 -15.35
CA ASP A 65 -0.36 7.03 -15.55
C ASP A 65 -0.79 6.33 -14.25
N LEU A 66 -1.99 6.65 -13.78
CA LEU A 66 -2.55 6.07 -12.55
C LEU A 66 -2.79 4.56 -12.67
N ARG A 67 -3.01 4.05 -13.89
CA ARG A 67 -3.18 2.61 -14.10
C ARG A 67 -1.92 1.82 -13.76
N ILE A 68 -0.74 2.44 -13.86
CA ILE A 68 0.55 1.83 -13.53
C ILE A 68 0.85 1.96 -12.02
N THR A 69 0.38 3.03 -11.38
CA THR A 69 0.75 3.34 -10.00
C THR A 69 0.33 2.27 -8.99
N HIS A 70 -0.80 1.58 -9.20
CA HIS A 70 -1.22 0.53 -8.28
C HIS A 70 -0.31 -0.72 -8.36
N PHE A 71 0.27 -1.05 -9.53
CA PHE A 71 1.25 -2.11 -9.67
C PHE A 71 2.56 -1.75 -8.94
N LEU A 72 3.00 -0.49 -9.06
CA LEU A 72 4.13 0.01 -8.28
C LEU A 72 3.84 -0.08 -6.79
N LEU A 73 2.67 0.35 -6.33
CA LEU A 73 2.27 0.29 -4.92
C LEU A 73 2.25 -1.15 -4.41
N GLN A 74 1.68 -2.09 -5.15
CA GLN A 74 1.64 -3.50 -4.76
C GLN A 74 3.05 -4.09 -4.65
N SER A 75 3.90 -3.83 -5.63
CA SER A 75 5.28 -4.34 -5.63
C SER A 75 6.14 -3.72 -4.53
N THR A 76 6.06 -2.42 -4.29
CA THR A 76 6.79 -1.78 -3.18
C THR A 76 6.27 -2.24 -1.83
N LEU A 77 4.95 -2.42 -1.67
CA LEU A 77 4.36 -2.97 -0.45
C LEU A 77 4.85 -4.41 -0.20
N ALA A 78 4.90 -5.24 -1.24
CA ALA A 78 5.38 -6.62 -1.13
C ALA A 78 6.87 -6.72 -0.78
N LEU A 79 7.72 -5.84 -1.33
CA LEU A 79 9.17 -5.88 -1.19
C LEU A 79 9.70 -5.08 0.00
N GLU A 80 9.09 -3.94 0.28
CA GLU A 80 9.58 -2.93 1.23
C GLU A 80 8.63 -2.74 2.42
N GLY A 81 7.44 -3.38 2.36
CA GLY A 81 6.43 -3.28 3.42
C GLY A 81 5.80 -1.89 3.52
N LEU A 82 5.47 -1.49 4.75
CA LEU A 82 4.76 -0.23 5.03
C LEU A 82 5.50 1.04 4.56
N PRO A 83 6.83 1.14 4.63
CA PRO A 83 7.56 2.25 4.03
C PRO A 83 7.36 2.35 2.51
N GLY A 84 7.36 1.23 1.79
CA GLY A 84 7.08 1.19 0.35
C GLY A 84 5.66 1.63 0.02
N LEU A 85 4.67 1.22 0.81
CA LEU A 85 3.29 1.69 0.69
C LEU A 85 3.20 3.21 0.84
N ALA A 86 3.83 3.76 1.88
CA ALA A 86 3.82 5.21 2.13
C ALA A 86 4.40 5.99 0.95
N THR A 87 5.57 5.59 0.48
CA THR A 87 6.25 6.24 -0.65
C THR A 87 5.41 6.21 -1.93
N SER A 88 4.74 5.08 -2.20
CA SER A 88 3.89 4.95 -3.39
C SER A 88 2.61 5.78 -3.29
N LEU A 89 1.98 5.87 -2.12
CA LEU A 89 0.82 6.74 -1.91
C LEU A 89 1.19 8.22 -2.00
N GLU A 90 2.36 8.62 -1.48
CA GLU A 90 2.88 10.00 -1.62
C GLU A 90 3.16 10.34 -3.09
N LEU A 91 3.65 9.38 -3.89
CA LEU A 91 3.81 9.56 -5.34
C LEU A 91 2.45 9.81 -6.00
N ILE A 92 1.44 9.00 -5.72
CA ILE A 92 0.09 9.14 -6.30
C ILE A 92 -0.51 10.49 -5.90
N ASP A 93 -0.41 10.87 -4.62
CA ASP A 93 -0.85 12.18 -4.11
C ASP A 93 -0.19 13.33 -4.88
N GLY A 94 1.13 13.24 -5.09
CA GLY A 94 1.88 14.22 -5.87
C GLY A 94 1.47 14.28 -7.34
N LEU A 95 1.23 13.15 -7.99
CA LEU A 95 0.77 13.10 -9.38
C LEU A 95 -0.61 13.74 -9.54
N LEU A 96 -1.54 13.47 -8.64
CA LEU A 96 -2.87 14.08 -8.66
C LEU A 96 -2.80 15.59 -8.45
N ARG A 97 -1.95 16.06 -7.51
CA ARG A 97 -1.79 17.47 -7.21
C ARG A 97 -1.17 18.25 -8.38
N ASP A 98 -0.09 17.69 -8.97
CA ASP A 98 0.74 18.43 -9.90
C ASP A 98 0.28 18.29 -11.37
N TYR A 99 -0.47 17.22 -11.70
CA TYR A 99 -0.76 16.85 -13.07
C TYR A 99 -2.23 16.52 -13.36
N TRP A 100 -3.18 16.88 -12.50
CA TRP A 100 -4.59 16.49 -12.67
C TRP A 100 -5.12 16.69 -14.10
N ALA A 101 -4.79 17.80 -14.76
CA ALA A 101 -5.30 18.09 -16.10
C ALA A 101 -4.80 17.13 -17.19
N ASP A 102 -3.52 16.72 -17.10
CA ASP A 102 -2.81 15.99 -18.16
C ASP A 102 -2.54 14.52 -17.82
N LEU A 103 -2.82 14.11 -16.57
CA LEU A 103 -2.53 12.77 -16.03
C LEU A 103 -3.31 11.69 -16.78
N HIS A 104 -2.67 10.57 -17.07
CA HIS A 104 -3.33 9.41 -17.67
C HIS A 104 -4.00 8.52 -16.59
N PRO A 105 -5.14 7.87 -16.91
CA PRO A 105 -5.95 8.06 -18.11
C PRO A 105 -6.51 9.49 -18.16
N ARG A 106 -6.58 10.08 -19.35
CA ARG A 106 -7.13 11.42 -19.53
C ARG A 106 -8.62 11.44 -19.25
N LEU A 107 -9.13 12.60 -18.86
CA LEU A 107 -10.56 12.84 -18.77
C LEU A 107 -11.15 12.84 -20.18
N ASP A 108 -12.36 12.33 -20.33
CA ASP A 108 -13.05 12.28 -21.62
C ASP A 108 -13.60 13.68 -21.95
N ALA A 109 -12.93 14.37 -22.89
CA ALA A 109 -13.31 15.71 -23.30
C ALA A 109 -14.63 15.72 -24.12
N ASP A 110 -15.00 14.60 -24.72
CA ASP A 110 -16.24 14.46 -25.50
C ASP A 110 -17.45 14.15 -24.60
N ASP A 111 -17.22 13.71 -23.35
CA ASP A 111 -18.24 13.45 -22.33
C ASP A 111 -18.04 14.33 -21.08
N ASP A 112 -18.02 15.66 -21.28
CA ASP A 112 -17.94 16.69 -20.23
C ASP A 112 -16.81 16.47 -19.19
N ASN A 113 -15.67 15.94 -19.64
CA ASN A 113 -14.53 15.53 -18.81
C ASN A 113 -14.86 14.47 -17.77
N ASP A 114 -15.65 13.46 -18.14
CA ASP A 114 -16.01 12.36 -17.24
C ASP A 114 -14.77 11.73 -16.59
N PRO A 115 -14.70 11.70 -15.25
CA PRO A 115 -13.57 11.18 -14.50
C PRO A 115 -13.60 9.67 -14.28
N THR A 116 -14.62 8.95 -14.74
CA THR A 116 -14.89 7.54 -14.39
C THR A 116 -13.68 6.62 -14.60
N VAL A 117 -12.99 6.76 -15.74
CA VAL A 117 -11.81 5.92 -16.04
C VAL A 117 -10.67 6.18 -15.04
N ARG A 118 -10.50 7.44 -14.64
CA ARG A 118 -9.49 7.84 -13.65
C ARG A 118 -9.84 7.34 -12.25
N ILE A 119 -11.09 7.44 -11.85
CA ILE A 119 -11.58 6.91 -10.56
C ILE A 119 -11.41 5.39 -10.51
N ASN A 120 -11.72 4.70 -11.61
CA ASN A 120 -11.52 3.25 -11.73
C ASN A 120 -10.03 2.85 -11.61
N ALA A 121 -9.10 3.66 -12.16
CA ALA A 121 -7.67 3.42 -11.99
C ALA A 121 -7.24 3.53 -10.52
N LEU A 122 -7.81 4.47 -9.75
CA LEU A 122 -7.55 4.60 -8.31
C LEU A 122 -8.21 3.50 -7.47
N ALA A 123 -9.26 2.86 -7.94
CA ALA A 123 -9.89 1.73 -7.23
C ALA A 123 -8.94 0.54 -7.02
N GLY A 124 -7.89 0.40 -7.84
CA GLY A 124 -6.82 -0.58 -7.64
C GLY A 124 -6.09 -0.45 -6.31
N LEU A 125 -6.10 0.73 -5.68
CA LEU A 125 -5.48 0.97 -4.36
C LEU A 125 -6.15 0.21 -3.23
N THR A 126 -7.41 -0.18 -3.40
CA THR A 126 -8.21 -0.96 -2.42
C THR A 126 -8.55 -2.35 -2.92
N SER A 127 -7.90 -2.84 -3.97
CA SER A 127 -8.11 -4.19 -4.50
C SER A 127 -7.78 -5.27 -3.46
N ASP A 128 -8.37 -6.45 -3.62
CA ASP A 128 -8.12 -7.59 -2.73
C ASP A 128 -6.62 -7.93 -2.65
N THR A 129 -5.88 -7.79 -3.75
CA THR A 129 -4.43 -8.00 -3.78
C THR A 129 -3.72 -6.96 -2.90
N THR A 130 -4.04 -5.68 -3.03
CA THR A 130 -3.44 -4.61 -2.22
C THR A 130 -3.73 -4.82 -0.73
N ILE A 131 -4.98 -5.10 -0.38
CA ILE A 131 -5.39 -5.33 1.01
C ILE A 131 -4.78 -6.63 1.56
N GLY A 132 -4.65 -7.67 0.74
CA GLY A 132 -3.96 -8.90 1.09
C GLY A 132 -2.50 -8.66 1.44
N LEU A 133 -1.76 -7.96 0.58
CA LEU A 133 -0.37 -7.59 0.81
C LEU A 133 -0.21 -6.71 2.06
N LEU A 134 -1.12 -5.77 2.28
CA LEU A 134 -1.10 -4.92 3.48
C LEU A 134 -1.25 -5.75 4.77
N ARG A 135 -2.12 -6.75 4.77
CA ARG A 135 -2.33 -7.65 5.92
C ARG A 135 -1.08 -8.48 6.24
N GLU A 136 -0.31 -8.85 5.24
CA GLU A 136 0.94 -9.60 5.40
C GLU A 136 2.17 -8.72 5.68
N ALA A 137 2.03 -7.38 5.62
CA ALA A 137 3.12 -6.46 5.92
C ALA A 137 3.59 -6.61 7.37
N ILE A 138 4.90 -6.64 7.59
CA ILE A 138 5.52 -6.87 8.89
C ILE A 138 5.51 -5.58 9.72
N LEU A 139 4.97 -5.66 10.94
CA LEU A 139 5.00 -4.58 11.93
C LEU A 139 6.20 -4.65 12.85
N THR A 140 6.59 -5.86 13.31
CA THR A 140 7.63 -6.04 14.32
C THR A 140 8.75 -6.91 13.79
N ARG A 141 9.98 -6.62 14.25
CA ARG A 141 11.17 -7.44 13.98
C ARG A 141 11.82 -7.81 15.29
N SER A 142 11.22 -8.74 16.02
CA SER A 142 11.78 -9.31 17.23
C SER A 142 12.72 -10.45 16.89
N ARG A 143 13.85 -10.54 17.61
CA ARG A 143 14.77 -11.68 17.51
C ARG A 143 14.24 -12.90 18.26
N THR A 144 13.56 -12.65 19.36
CA THR A 144 13.03 -13.71 20.26
C THR A 144 11.69 -14.24 19.75
N PHE A 145 10.79 -13.35 19.31
CA PHE A 145 9.42 -13.67 18.95
C PHE A 145 9.18 -13.79 17.43
N GLY A 146 10.18 -13.43 16.62
CA GLY A 146 10.06 -13.39 15.17
C GLY A 146 9.28 -12.19 14.64
N PRO A 147 9.08 -12.13 13.31
CA PRO A 147 8.29 -11.08 12.67
C PRO A 147 6.80 -11.31 12.93
N VAL A 148 6.05 -10.24 13.18
CA VAL A 148 4.59 -10.27 13.32
C VAL A 148 3.98 -9.43 12.22
N SER A 149 3.11 -10.03 11.40
CA SER A 149 2.38 -9.33 10.33
C SER A 149 1.26 -8.45 10.92
N LEU A 150 0.79 -7.50 10.13
CA LEU A 150 -0.36 -6.67 10.50
C LEU A 150 -1.59 -7.52 10.83
N ARG A 151 -1.88 -8.54 10.02
CA ARG A 151 -3.00 -9.47 10.22
C ARG A 151 -2.92 -10.16 11.58
N ALA A 152 -1.77 -10.78 11.87
CA ALA A 152 -1.55 -11.47 13.14
C ALA A 152 -1.61 -10.50 14.33
N ALA A 153 -1.05 -9.31 14.18
CA ALA A 153 -1.08 -8.28 15.22
C ALA A 153 -2.49 -7.78 15.53
N LEU A 154 -3.31 -7.54 14.52
CA LEU A 154 -4.70 -7.10 14.68
C LEU A 154 -5.56 -8.17 15.37
N ASN A 155 -5.34 -9.44 14.98
CA ASN A 155 -6.02 -10.57 15.62
C ASN A 155 -5.61 -10.72 17.09
N ALA A 156 -4.32 -10.70 17.38
CA ALA A 156 -3.79 -10.83 18.75
C ALA A 156 -4.19 -9.66 19.67
N ALA A 157 -4.34 -8.46 19.12
CA ALA A 157 -4.81 -7.27 19.84
C ALA A 157 -6.36 -7.25 20.03
N GLY A 158 -7.09 -8.19 19.43
CA GLY A 158 -8.57 -8.23 19.47
C GLY A 158 -9.24 -7.10 18.69
N LEU A 159 -8.51 -6.44 17.78
CA LEU A 159 -9.02 -5.33 16.98
C LEU A 159 -9.73 -5.80 15.71
N GLN A 160 -9.33 -6.94 15.18
CA GLN A 160 -9.97 -7.58 14.04
C GLN A 160 -9.75 -9.09 14.12
N HIS A 161 -10.77 -9.86 13.76
CA HIS A 161 -10.69 -11.33 13.78
C HIS A 161 -10.41 -11.88 12.39
N PHE A 162 -9.41 -12.78 12.31
CA PHE A 162 -9.08 -13.51 11.09
C PHE A 162 -9.07 -15.01 11.36
N SER A 163 -9.79 -15.77 10.53
CA SER A 163 -9.77 -17.23 10.65
C SER A 163 -8.37 -17.78 10.36
N GLY A 164 -7.95 -18.76 11.16
CA GLY A 164 -6.65 -19.40 11.03
C GLY A 164 -5.51 -18.67 11.73
N GLU A 165 -5.73 -17.46 12.27
CA GLU A 165 -4.75 -16.79 13.11
C GLU A 165 -4.78 -17.31 14.54
N SER A 166 -3.60 -17.64 15.07
CA SER A 166 -3.44 -18.21 16.41
C SER A 166 -2.47 -17.44 17.32
N LEU A 167 -1.90 -16.31 16.82
CA LEU A 167 -0.98 -15.51 17.62
C LEU A 167 -1.69 -14.95 18.85
N GLY A 168 -1.14 -15.19 20.05
CA GLY A 168 -1.68 -14.65 21.30
C GLY A 168 -1.21 -13.24 21.61
N SER A 169 -1.97 -12.55 22.47
CA SER A 169 -1.64 -11.18 22.93
C SER A 169 -0.29 -11.08 23.61
N ASP A 170 0.10 -12.09 24.39
CA ASP A 170 1.39 -12.12 25.09
C ASP A 170 2.57 -12.19 24.12
N HIS A 171 2.43 -12.96 23.04
CA HIS A 171 3.42 -13.02 21.99
C HIS A 171 3.56 -11.66 21.27
N LEU A 172 2.45 -11.02 20.94
CA LEU A 172 2.46 -9.68 20.33
C LEU A 172 3.14 -8.66 21.27
N ALA A 173 2.79 -8.66 22.56
CA ALA A 173 3.39 -7.76 23.55
C ALA A 173 4.92 -7.98 23.65
N GLY A 174 5.36 -9.24 23.71
CA GLY A 174 6.77 -9.61 23.70
C GLY A 174 7.48 -9.17 22.42
N ALA A 175 6.87 -9.36 21.26
CA ALA A 175 7.42 -8.95 19.97
C ALA A 175 7.57 -7.42 19.86
N LEU A 176 6.59 -6.65 20.34
CA LEU A 176 6.66 -5.19 20.39
C LEU A 176 7.77 -4.70 21.35
N GLN A 177 7.92 -5.34 22.50
CA GLN A 177 8.92 -4.99 23.49
C GLN A 177 10.36 -5.31 23.05
N ASP A 178 10.55 -6.46 22.36
CA ASP A 178 11.86 -6.94 21.90
C ASP A 178 12.28 -6.35 20.54
N SER A 179 11.36 -5.68 19.84
CA SER A 179 11.67 -5.02 18.57
C SER A 179 12.50 -3.74 18.79
N ASP A 180 13.40 -3.49 17.84
CA ASP A 180 14.19 -2.28 17.80
C ASP A 180 13.28 -1.04 17.79
N PRO A 181 13.47 -0.08 18.73
CA PRO A 181 12.69 1.17 18.77
C PRO A 181 12.78 1.98 17.48
N GLU A 182 13.94 2.04 16.83
CA GLU A 182 14.11 2.76 15.55
C GLU A 182 13.25 2.13 14.44
N HIS A 183 13.17 0.79 14.42
CA HIS A 183 12.29 0.09 13.49
C HIS A 183 10.81 0.42 13.75
N LEU A 184 10.36 0.38 15.00
CA LEU A 184 8.97 0.69 15.35
C LEU A 184 8.60 2.15 15.03
N ASP A 185 9.53 3.09 15.23
CA ASP A 185 9.34 4.49 14.88
C ASP A 185 9.28 4.70 13.37
N ALA A 186 10.11 3.99 12.59
CA ALA A 186 10.04 4.00 11.13
C ALA A 186 8.71 3.45 10.63
N ILE A 187 8.20 2.34 11.19
CA ILE A 187 6.89 1.78 10.87
C ILE A 187 5.77 2.76 11.23
N ARG A 188 5.82 3.39 12.42
CA ARG A 188 4.84 4.39 12.84
C ARG A 188 4.81 5.59 11.90
N SER A 189 5.98 6.07 11.49
CA SER A 189 6.12 7.18 10.55
C SER A 189 5.54 6.81 9.19
N ALA A 190 5.84 5.61 8.67
CA ALA A 190 5.28 5.11 7.42
C ALA A 190 3.75 4.97 7.45
N LEU A 191 3.19 4.45 8.55
CA LEU A 191 1.75 4.33 8.73
C LEU A 191 1.04 5.70 8.73
N ASN A 192 1.63 6.70 9.41
CA ASN A 192 1.09 8.06 9.42
C ASN A 192 1.19 8.72 8.04
N ALA A 193 2.32 8.58 7.34
CA ALA A 193 2.52 9.10 6.00
C ALA A 193 1.52 8.45 5.00
N ALA A 194 1.39 7.12 5.03
CA ALA A 194 0.45 6.39 4.18
C ALA A 194 -1.00 6.83 4.42
N ARG A 195 -1.41 6.98 5.69
CA ARG A 195 -2.75 7.46 6.03
C ARG A 195 -2.99 8.89 5.54
N SER A 196 -2.05 9.79 5.79
CA SER A 196 -2.15 11.19 5.37
C SER A 196 -2.22 11.32 3.84
N ALA A 197 -1.41 10.53 3.11
CA ALA A 197 -1.45 10.51 1.65
C ALA A 197 -2.80 9.97 1.14
N ALA A 198 -3.34 8.89 1.72
CA ALA A 198 -4.64 8.35 1.34
C ALA A 198 -5.79 9.36 1.60
N GLU A 199 -5.77 10.06 2.74
CA GLU A 199 -6.73 11.13 3.05
C GLU A 199 -6.62 12.31 2.07
N SER A 200 -5.39 12.68 1.69
CA SER A 200 -5.11 13.73 0.71
C SER A 200 -5.60 13.35 -0.69
N ILE A 201 -5.37 12.11 -1.12
CA ILE A 201 -5.87 11.58 -2.41
C ILE A 201 -7.39 11.68 -2.48
N GLU A 202 -8.12 11.20 -1.47
CA GLU A 202 -9.59 11.31 -1.44
C GLU A 202 -10.06 12.76 -1.52
N LYS A 203 -9.42 13.64 -0.75
CA LYS A 203 -9.75 15.06 -0.73
C LYS A 203 -9.54 15.71 -2.09
N GLN A 204 -8.35 15.53 -2.69
CA GLN A 204 -8.03 16.10 -4.00
C GLN A 204 -8.99 15.61 -5.09
N VAL A 205 -9.27 14.31 -5.12
CA VAL A 205 -10.22 13.74 -6.09
C VAL A 205 -11.62 14.34 -5.87
N SER A 206 -12.10 14.40 -4.63
CA SER A 206 -13.41 14.99 -4.31
C SER A 206 -13.53 16.46 -4.68
N GLU A 207 -12.45 17.24 -4.54
CA GLU A 207 -12.39 18.64 -4.95
C GLU A 207 -12.51 18.81 -6.48
N GLN A 208 -12.02 17.84 -7.25
CA GLN A 208 -12.05 17.87 -8.72
C GLN A 208 -13.37 17.38 -9.31
N VAL A 209 -13.95 16.31 -8.74
CA VAL A 209 -15.09 15.59 -9.34
C VAL A 209 -16.37 15.70 -8.51
N GLY A 210 -16.31 16.35 -7.36
CA GLY A 210 -17.39 16.37 -6.37
C GLY A 210 -17.39 15.14 -5.45
N SER A 211 -17.92 15.31 -4.25
CA SER A 211 -17.89 14.28 -3.19
C SER A 211 -18.68 13.00 -3.53
N ALA A 212 -19.71 13.12 -4.38
CA ALA A 212 -20.55 11.98 -4.78
C ALA A 212 -19.83 11.03 -5.76
N SER A 213 -18.83 11.54 -6.50
CA SER A 213 -18.08 10.79 -7.52
C SER A 213 -16.62 10.54 -7.11
N GLY A 214 -16.28 10.83 -5.84
CA GLY A 214 -14.93 10.67 -5.31
C GLY A 214 -14.51 9.19 -5.17
N VAL A 215 -13.23 8.97 -4.88
CA VAL A 215 -12.68 7.65 -4.53
C VAL A 215 -12.88 7.38 -3.04
N ASP A 216 -13.21 6.13 -2.69
CA ASP A 216 -13.27 5.65 -1.30
C ASP A 216 -12.07 4.75 -0.98
N LEU A 217 -11.17 5.22 -0.13
CA LEU A 217 -10.01 4.49 0.34
C LEU A 217 -10.16 3.96 1.78
N THR A 218 -11.40 3.86 2.28
CA THR A 218 -11.67 3.38 3.65
C THR A 218 -11.08 2.00 3.91
N ALA A 219 -11.15 1.08 2.94
CA ALA A 219 -10.60 -0.27 3.07
C ALA A 219 -9.07 -0.27 3.26
N LEU A 220 -8.36 0.75 2.76
CA LEU A 220 -6.93 0.95 2.96
C LEU A 220 -6.65 1.70 4.28
N LYS A 221 -7.39 2.77 4.56
CA LYS A 221 -7.17 3.63 5.74
C LYS A 221 -7.47 2.95 7.07
N GLN A 222 -8.50 2.09 7.11
CA GLN A 222 -8.90 1.43 8.35
C GLN A 222 -7.80 0.51 8.92
N PRO A 223 -7.18 -0.42 8.15
CA PRO A 223 -6.06 -1.21 8.64
C PRO A 223 -4.87 -0.36 9.10
N LEU A 224 -4.55 0.74 8.41
CA LEU A 224 -3.48 1.65 8.81
C LEU A 224 -3.75 2.30 10.17
N ARG A 225 -4.99 2.73 10.42
CA ARG A 225 -5.40 3.27 11.72
C ARG A 225 -5.31 2.24 12.83
N LEU A 226 -5.76 1.01 12.57
CA LEU A 226 -5.70 -0.08 13.55
C LEU A 226 -4.25 -0.49 13.84
N ALA A 227 -3.37 -0.49 12.84
CA ALA A 227 -1.93 -0.71 13.04
C ALA A 227 -1.30 0.33 13.98
N LEU A 228 -1.67 1.60 13.84
CA LEU A 228 -1.22 2.65 14.76
C LEU A 228 -1.72 2.43 16.20
N GLN A 229 -2.93 1.89 16.38
CA GLN A 229 -3.43 1.49 17.71
C GLN A 229 -2.60 0.37 18.32
N VAL A 230 -2.25 -0.66 17.53
CA VAL A 230 -1.36 -1.75 17.98
C VAL A 230 -0.01 -1.19 18.46
N LEU A 231 0.61 -0.31 17.68
CA LEU A 231 1.89 0.32 18.07
C LEU A 231 1.74 1.23 19.28
N GLY A 232 0.56 1.81 19.53
CA GLY A 232 0.26 2.60 20.73
C GLY A 232 0.22 1.76 22.00
N LEU A 233 -0.13 0.48 21.92
CA LEU A 233 -0.12 -0.43 23.06
C LEU A 233 1.29 -0.60 23.65
N SER A 234 2.33 -0.59 22.81
CA SER A 234 3.73 -0.71 23.26
C SER A 234 4.15 0.41 24.24
N VAL A 235 3.66 1.63 24.04
CA VAL A 235 3.98 2.78 24.88
C VAL A 235 3.35 2.64 26.28
N SER A 236 2.15 2.08 26.38
CA SER A 236 1.45 1.90 27.65
C SER A 236 2.11 0.83 28.54
N TYR A 237 2.70 -0.21 27.95
CA TYR A 237 3.41 -1.26 28.70
C TYR A 237 4.77 -0.78 29.23
N THR A 238 5.49 0.10 28.55
CA THR A 238 6.77 0.65 29.01
C THR A 238 6.62 1.57 30.24
N HIS A 239 5.49 2.23 30.41
CA HIS A 239 5.20 3.06 31.57
C HIS A 239 4.83 2.26 32.83
N LEU A 240 4.39 1.01 32.71
CA LEU A 240 4.01 0.16 33.84
C LEU A 240 5.18 -0.64 34.42
N THR A 241 6.34 -0.68 33.76
CA THR A 241 7.52 -1.48 34.15
C THR A 241 8.69 -0.66 34.70
N LEU A 242 8.51 0.61 35.05
CA LEU A 242 9.54 1.35 35.77
C LEU A 242 9.64 0.78 37.20
N PRO A 243 10.79 0.17 37.62
CA PRO A 243 10.93 -0.33 38.95
C PRO A 243 10.93 0.86 39.91
N THR A 244 9.97 0.90 40.81
CA THR A 244 10.04 1.75 42.00
C THR A 244 11.30 1.34 42.81
N LYS A 245 12.37 2.08 42.64
CA LYS A 245 13.53 1.98 43.57
C LYS A 245 12.99 2.27 44.95
N ARG A 246 12.82 1.23 45.77
CA ARG A 246 12.71 1.37 47.21
C ARG A 246 14.06 1.93 47.70
N ILE A 247 14.05 3.17 48.13
CA ILE A 247 15.12 3.75 48.94
C ILE A 247 14.87 3.21 50.34
N VAL A 248 15.80 2.40 50.85
CA VAL A 248 15.94 2.05 52.25
C VAL A 248 16.98 2.96 52.85
#